data_84dc9887c5de41f80516426dd269bdda
#
_entry.id   84dc9887c5de41f80516426dd269bdda
#
_cell.length_a   1.000
_cell.length_b   1.000
_cell.length_c   1.000
_cell.angle_alpha   90.00
_cell.angle_beta   90.00
_cell.angle_gamma   90.00
#
_symmetry.space_group_name_H-M   'P 1'
#
loop_
_entity.id
_entity.type
_entity.pdbx_description
1 polymer ?
#
loop_
_entity_poly.entity_id
_entity_poly.type
_entity_poly.pdbx_seq_one_letter_code
_entity_poly.pdbx_strand_id
1 'polypeptide(L)'
;MTTPSPVASAARARRRAARSGPCPQLRMGLNGFLVAWLLPNLVMAAVVAVLAVVPGLQAFGSLTPLLTVVGVAGLVVGLPLCLLVNWAFRHVLNQWVHVLAYALIGMLYGLVVLTQGAAGILPMLIPVIGFPAAVLMALGRTAARPLVRTVTPEPSRTEPA
;
A
#
# COMPACT_ATOMS: atom_id res chain seq x y z
N MET A 1 -19.14 4.57 -52.06
CA MET A 1 -18.49 3.70 -51.05
C MET A 1 -16.98 3.79 -51.24
N THR A 2 -16.28 4.54 -50.38
CA THR A 2 -14.82 4.74 -50.45
C THR A 2 -14.13 3.61 -49.66
N THR A 3 -13.46 2.71 -50.36
CA THR A 3 -12.62 1.69 -49.77
C THR A 3 -11.42 2.35 -49.06
N PRO A 4 -11.18 2.06 -47.77
CA PRO A 4 -10.06 2.64 -47.03
C PRO A 4 -8.74 2.23 -47.68
N SER A 5 -7.80 3.16 -47.80
CA SER A 5 -6.51 2.90 -48.42
C SER A 5 -5.73 1.83 -47.66
N PRO A 6 -4.96 0.93 -48.32
CA PRO A 6 -4.20 -0.14 -47.66
C PRO A 6 -3.20 0.37 -46.64
N VAL A 7 -2.71 1.63 -46.82
CA VAL A 7 -1.80 2.28 -45.87
C VAL A 7 -2.51 2.62 -44.55
N ALA A 8 -3.79 3.06 -44.61
CA ALA A 8 -4.57 3.37 -43.42
C ALA A 8 -4.95 2.11 -42.63
N SER A 9 -5.21 0.99 -43.32
CA SER A 9 -5.50 -0.28 -42.68
C SER A 9 -4.26 -0.88 -41.98
N ALA A 10 -3.09 -0.80 -42.62
CA ALA A 10 -1.83 -1.25 -42.02
C ALA A 10 -1.43 -0.40 -40.80
N ALA A 11 -1.63 0.91 -40.84
CA ALA A 11 -1.39 1.80 -39.69
C ALA A 11 -2.32 1.49 -38.49
N ARG A 12 -3.60 1.18 -38.76
CA ARG A 12 -4.55 0.74 -37.72
C ARG A 12 -4.19 -0.62 -37.14
N ALA A 13 -3.76 -1.56 -37.95
CA ALA A 13 -3.31 -2.87 -37.50
C ALA A 13 -2.06 -2.75 -36.59
N ARG A 14 -1.07 -1.95 -36.98
CA ARG A 14 0.12 -1.66 -36.16
C ARG A 14 -0.25 -1.01 -34.81
N ARG A 15 -1.18 -0.06 -34.79
CA ARG A 15 -1.66 0.56 -33.56
C ARG A 15 -2.42 -0.42 -32.66
N ARG A 16 -3.18 -1.35 -33.23
CA ARG A 16 -3.85 -2.43 -32.47
C ARG A 16 -2.84 -3.40 -31.91
N ALA A 17 -1.86 -3.83 -32.70
CA ALA A 17 -0.78 -4.73 -32.24
C ALA A 17 0.07 -4.07 -31.13
N ALA A 18 0.35 -2.76 -31.20
CA ALA A 18 1.04 -2.03 -30.16
C ALA A 18 0.21 -1.90 -28.86
N ARG A 19 -1.13 -1.93 -28.96
CA ARG A 19 -2.03 -1.91 -27.79
C ARG A 19 -2.28 -3.29 -27.18
N SER A 20 -2.06 -4.37 -27.92
CA SER A 20 -2.21 -5.75 -27.45
C SER A 20 -0.92 -6.35 -26.91
N GLY A 21 0.17 -5.58 -26.85
CA GLY A 21 1.40 -6.01 -26.17
C GLY A 21 1.16 -6.25 -24.67
N PRO A 22 1.95 -7.14 -24.06
CA PRO A 22 1.84 -7.43 -22.63
C PRO A 22 2.04 -6.14 -21.82
N CYS A 23 1.02 -5.79 -21.04
CA CYS A 23 1.07 -4.57 -20.21
C CYS A 23 2.14 -4.70 -19.12
N PRO A 24 3.03 -3.71 -18.98
CA PRO A 24 4.02 -3.71 -17.91
C PRO A 24 3.30 -3.75 -16.55
N GLN A 25 3.80 -4.59 -15.66
CA GLN A 25 3.25 -4.75 -14.31
C GLN A 25 4.29 -4.35 -13.28
N LEU A 26 3.84 -3.68 -12.23
CA LEU A 26 4.66 -3.38 -11.08
C LEU A 26 4.69 -4.63 -10.18
N ARG A 27 5.83 -5.28 -10.06
CA ARG A 27 6.01 -6.39 -9.13
C ARG A 27 6.86 -5.95 -7.95
N MET A 28 6.28 -6.07 -6.77
CA MET A 28 6.99 -5.92 -5.51
C MET A 28 7.39 -7.32 -5.03
N GLY A 29 8.69 -7.55 -4.86
CA GLY A 29 9.19 -8.79 -4.28
C GLY A 29 8.78 -8.92 -2.80
N LEU A 30 8.92 -10.13 -2.24
CA LEU A 30 8.61 -10.40 -0.83
C LEU A 30 9.35 -9.43 0.11
N ASN A 31 10.62 -9.15 -0.14
CA ASN A 31 11.42 -8.23 0.68
C ASN A 31 10.85 -6.80 0.66
N GLY A 32 10.44 -6.31 -0.52
CA GLY A 32 9.82 -4.99 -0.63
C GLY A 32 8.49 -4.91 0.10
N PHE A 33 7.69 -5.98 0.03
CA PHE A 33 6.44 -6.10 0.76
C PHE A 33 6.66 -6.11 2.27
N LEU A 34 7.62 -6.93 2.75
CA LEU A 34 7.97 -7.00 4.17
C LEU A 34 8.43 -5.64 4.70
N VAL A 35 9.28 -4.92 3.97
CA VAL A 35 9.71 -3.57 4.36
C VAL A 35 8.51 -2.62 4.45
N ALA A 36 7.64 -2.61 3.43
CA ALA A 36 6.48 -1.71 3.38
C ALA A 36 5.49 -1.95 4.52
N TRP A 37 5.34 -3.21 4.95
CA TRP A 37 4.37 -3.61 5.98
C TRP A 37 4.99 -3.65 7.39
N LEU A 38 6.21 -4.17 7.54
CA LEU A 38 6.83 -4.39 8.85
C LEU A 38 7.40 -3.10 9.43
N LEU A 39 7.98 -2.22 8.60
CA LEU A 39 8.60 -0.98 9.08
C LEU A 39 7.63 -0.08 9.87
N PRO A 40 6.41 0.20 9.40
CA PRO A 40 5.43 0.97 10.18
C PRO A 40 5.10 0.33 11.54
N ASN A 41 4.98 -0.99 11.56
CA ASN A 41 4.66 -1.73 12.79
C ASN A 41 5.84 -1.73 13.77
N LEU A 42 7.07 -1.83 13.30
CA LEU A 42 8.28 -1.72 14.13
C LEU A 42 8.41 -0.31 14.74
N VAL A 43 8.15 0.73 13.94
CA VAL A 43 8.17 2.11 14.45
C VAL A 43 7.09 2.29 15.52
N MET A 44 5.87 1.77 15.28
CA MET A 44 4.80 1.82 16.29
C MET A 44 5.20 1.07 17.57
N ALA A 45 5.78 -0.11 17.45
CA ALA A 45 6.27 -0.88 18.61
C ALA A 45 7.36 -0.11 19.38
N ALA A 46 8.27 0.55 18.67
CA ALA A 46 9.30 1.39 19.29
C ALA A 46 8.69 2.58 20.04
N VAL A 47 7.67 3.25 19.47
CA VAL A 47 6.94 4.33 20.15
C VAL A 47 6.29 3.84 21.43
N VAL A 48 5.59 2.68 21.39
CA VAL A 48 4.98 2.07 22.58
C VAL A 48 6.03 1.76 23.64
N ALA A 49 7.17 1.18 23.26
CA ALA A 49 8.27 0.88 24.17
C ALA A 49 8.84 2.15 24.81
N VAL A 50 9.04 3.22 24.04
CA VAL A 50 9.54 4.50 24.56
C VAL A 50 8.56 5.09 25.57
N LEU A 51 7.25 5.11 25.27
CA LEU A 51 6.21 5.60 26.18
C LEU A 51 6.15 4.80 27.49
N ALA A 52 6.43 3.49 27.42
CA ALA A 52 6.41 2.62 28.60
C ALA A 52 7.63 2.82 29.52
N VAL A 53 8.82 3.13 28.95
CA VAL A 53 10.11 3.11 29.68
C VAL A 53 10.56 4.50 30.12
N VAL A 54 10.25 5.56 29.36
CA VAL A 54 10.74 6.92 29.66
C VAL A 54 9.91 7.58 30.75
N PRO A 55 10.49 7.91 31.94
CA PRO A 55 9.72 8.43 33.08
C PRO A 55 8.96 9.72 32.78
N GLY A 56 9.51 10.62 31.96
CA GLY A 56 8.87 11.88 31.59
C GLY A 56 7.65 11.72 30.68
N LEU A 57 7.47 10.55 30.06
CA LEU A 57 6.37 10.26 29.13
C LEU A 57 5.28 9.36 29.75
N GLN A 58 5.41 8.97 31.00
CA GLN A 58 4.44 8.10 31.69
C GLN A 58 3.04 8.70 31.78
N ALA A 59 2.91 10.03 31.71
CA ALA A 59 1.61 10.69 31.61
C ALA A 59 0.81 10.25 30.35
N PHE A 60 1.52 9.80 29.30
CA PHE A 60 0.91 9.24 28.10
C PHE A 60 0.74 7.70 28.17
N GLY A 61 1.07 7.07 29.31
CA GLY A 61 0.97 5.64 29.50
C GLY A 61 -0.44 5.07 29.31
N SER A 62 -1.47 5.91 29.50
CA SER A 62 -2.87 5.56 29.19
C SER A 62 -3.12 5.27 27.71
N LEU A 63 -2.26 5.75 26.80
CA LEU A 63 -2.33 5.49 25.36
C LEU A 63 -1.69 4.16 24.96
N THR A 64 -0.85 3.57 25.82
CA THR A 64 -0.14 2.32 25.52
C THR A 64 -1.07 1.17 25.11
N PRO A 65 -2.14 0.85 25.85
CA PRO A 65 -3.05 -0.24 25.45
C PRO A 65 -3.74 0.07 24.11
N LEU A 66 -4.11 1.31 23.88
CA LEU A 66 -4.73 1.75 22.64
C LEU A 66 -3.78 1.56 21.45
N LEU A 67 -2.54 2.04 21.57
CA LEU A 67 -1.51 1.89 20.52
C LEU A 67 -1.15 0.43 20.29
N THR A 68 -1.17 -0.40 21.32
CA THR A 68 -0.94 -1.84 21.20
C THR A 68 -2.06 -2.49 20.37
N VAL A 69 -3.33 -2.17 20.66
CA VAL A 69 -4.48 -2.69 19.89
C VAL A 69 -4.38 -2.24 18.42
N VAL A 70 -4.05 -0.98 18.18
CA VAL A 70 -3.86 -0.47 16.81
C VAL A 70 -2.70 -1.17 16.11
N GLY A 71 -1.59 -1.42 16.80
CA GLY A 71 -0.44 -2.15 16.27
C GLY A 71 -0.77 -3.60 15.92
N VAL A 72 -1.46 -4.32 16.81
CA VAL A 72 -1.91 -5.70 16.56
C VAL A 72 -2.92 -5.75 15.40
N ALA A 73 -3.87 -4.81 15.35
CA ALA A 73 -4.80 -4.71 14.24
C ALA A 73 -4.06 -4.41 12.91
N GLY A 74 -3.03 -3.56 12.96
CA GLY A 74 -2.15 -3.27 11.82
C GLY A 74 -1.40 -4.51 11.32
N LEU A 75 -0.99 -5.38 12.23
CA LEU A 75 -0.35 -6.65 11.86
C LEU A 75 -1.35 -7.63 11.25
N VAL A 76 -2.49 -7.85 11.89
CA VAL A 76 -3.46 -8.89 11.50
C VAL A 76 -4.31 -8.47 10.32
N VAL A 77 -4.90 -7.27 10.36
CA VAL A 77 -5.79 -6.75 9.32
C VAL A 77 -5.01 -6.03 8.22
N GLY A 78 -3.95 -5.35 8.58
CA GLY A 78 -3.11 -4.61 7.64
C GLY A 78 -2.42 -5.49 6.61
N LEU A 79 -2.00 -6.69 7.00
CA LEU A 79 -1.34 -7.63 6.07
C LEU A 79 -2.25 -7.99 4.87
N PRO A 80 -3.47 -8.52 5.06
CA PRO A 80 -4.33 -8.86 3.94
C PRO A 80 -4.75 -7.64 3.12
N LEU A 81 -4.96 -6.47 3.76
CA LEU A 81 -5.27 -5.23 3.05
C LEU A 81 -4.11 -4.77 2.18
N CYS A 82 -2.88 -4.81 2.68
CA CYS A 82 -1.68 -4.46 1.89
C CYS A 82 -1.47 -5.43 0.73
N LEU A 83 -1.72 -6.73 0.92
CA LEU A 83 -1.67 -7.73 -0.15
C LEU A 83 -2.73 -7.45 -1.22
N LEU A 84 -3.97 -7.15 -0.79
CA LEU A 84 -5.07 -6.81 -1.67
C LEU A 84 -4.76 -5.57 -2.50
N VAL A 85 -4.25 -4.50 -1.89
CA VAL A 85 -3.83 -3.28 -2.59
C VAL A 85 -2.73 -3.58 -3.59
N ASN A 86 -1.71 -4.34 -3.21
CA ASN A 86 -0.64 -4.72 -4.13
C ASN A 86 -1.17 -5.52 -5.33
N TRP A 87 -2.10 -6.43 -5.11
CA TRP A 87 -2.72 -7.21 -6.17
C TRP A 87 -3.62 -6.35 -7.06
N ALA A 88 -4.48 -5.52 -6.47
CA ALA A 88 -5.43 -4.67 -7.20
C ALA A 88 -4.73 -3.62 -8.07
N PHE A 89 -3.67 -3.01 -7.53
CA PHE A 89 -2.95 -1.94 -8.21
C PHE A 89 -1.71 -2.42 -9.00
N ARG A 90 -1.53 -3.72 -9.21
CA ARG A 90 -0.36 -4.27 -9.93
C ARG A 90 -0.15 -3.71 -11.34
N HIS A 91 -1.23 -3.26 -11.98
CA HIS A 91 -1.20 -2.64 -13.32
C HIS A 91 -0.99 -1.13 -13.29
N VAL A 92 -1.03 -0.51 -12.12
CA VAL A 92 -0.82 0.93 -11.95
C VAL A 92 0.65 1.19 -11.76
N LEU A 93 1.30 1.78 -12.77
CA LEU A 93 2.74 2.08 -12.75
C LEU A 93 3.07 3.29 -11.86
N ASN A 94 2.08 4.12 -11.56
CA ASN A 94 2.27 5.29 -10.71
C ASN A 94 2.42 4.88 -9.25
N GLN A 95 3.64 4.96 -8.74
CA GLN A 95 3.96 4.59 -7.36
C GLN A 95 3.26 5.45 -6.30
N TRP A 96 2.90 6.71 -6.63
CA TRP A 96 2.18 7.59 -5.71
C TRP A 96 0.78 7.07 -5.37
N VAL A 97 0.12 6.40 -6.33
CA VAL A 97 -1.18 5.74 -6.08
C VAL A 97 -1.03 4.65 -5.03
N HIS A 98 0.05 3.87 -5.07
CA HIS A 98 0.32 2.86 -4.04
C HIS A 98 0.62 3.49 -2.68
N VAL A 99 1.39 4.58 -2.63
CA VAL A 99 1.67 5.30 -1.37
C VAL A 99 0.37 5.83 -0.77
N LEU A 100 -0.50 6.43 -1.60
CA LEU A 100 -1.80 6.93 -1.16
C LEU A 100 -2.71 5.79 -0.64
N ALA A 101 -2.74 4.66 -1.34
CA ALA A 101 -3.52 3.50 -0.92
C ALA A 101 -3.05 2.95 0.43
N TYR A 102 -1.73 2.89 0.67
CA TYR A 102 -1.18 2.50 1.97
C TYR A 102 -1.49 3.54 3.06
N ALA A 103 -1.44 4.84 2.74
CA ALA A 103 -1.86 5.89 3.66
C ALA A 103 -3.33 5.75 4.06
N LEU A 104 -4.22 5.44 3.11
CA LEU A 104 -5.63 5.18 3.39
C LEU A 104 -5.84 3.96 4.30
N ILE A 105 -5.07 2.88 4.11
CA ILE A 105 -5.08 1.74 5.04
C ILE A 105 -4.69 2.20 6.44
N GLY A 106 -3.64 3.01 6.58
CA GLY A 106 -3.23 3.59 7.86
C GLY A 106 -4.35 4.42 8.51
N MET A 107 -5.05 5.25 7.75
CA MET A 107 -6.21 5.99 8.23
C MET A 107 -7.30 5.08 8.81
N LEU A 108 -7.55 3.92 8.17
CA LEU A 108 -8.54 2.95 8.63
C LEU A 108 -8.20 2.35 9.99
N TYR A 109 -6.92 2.34 10.40
CA TYR A 109 -6.54 1.88 11.74
C TYR A 109 -7.14 2.74 12.84
N GLY A 110 -7.36 4.04 12.61
CA GLY A 110 -8.11 4.89 13.54
C GLY A 110 -9.52 4.40 13.81
N LEU A 111 -10.16 3.74 12.83
CA LEU A 111 -11.51 3.19 12.97
C LEU A 111 -11.57 1.94 13.85
N VAL A 112 -10.46 1.21 13.99
CA VAL A 112 -10.40 0.00 14.85
C VAL A 112 -10.70 0.37 16.30
N VAL A 113 -10.35 1.58 16.70
CA VAL A 113 -10.61 2.08 18.08
C VAL A 113 -12.09 2.19 18.37
N LEU A 114 -12.94 2.37 17.35
CA LEU A 114 -14.40 2.39 17.51
C LEU A 114 -14.94 1.08 18.06
N THR A 115 -14.28 -0.04 17.75
CA THR A 115 -14.68 -1.36 18.25
C THR A 115 -14.48 -1.49 19.76
N GLN A 116 -13.69 -0.59 20.36
CA GLN A 116 -13.42 -0.53 21.81
C GLN A 116 -14.42 0.37 22.56
N GLY A 117 -15.52 0.76 21.95
CA GLY A 117 -16.54 1.58 22.61
C GLY A 117 -16.20 3.08 22.75
N ALA A 118 -15.15 3.54 22.08
CA ALA A 118 -14.68 4.92 22.17
C ALA A 118 -15.44 5.89 21.24
N ALA A 119 -16.72 5.67 21.00
CA ALA A 119 -17.54 6.47 20.07
C ALA A 119 -17.57 7.97 20.41
N GLY A 120 -17.44 8.33 21.69
CA GLY A 120 -17.47 9.73 22.13
C GLY A 120 -16.25 10.55 21.72
N ILE A 121 -15.10 9.92 21.35
CA ILE A 121 -13.86 10.59 20.94
C ILE A 121 -13.60 10.48 19.44
N LEU A 122 -14.60 10.09 18.66
CA LEU A 122 -14.54 9.94 17.20
C LEU A 122 -13.84 11.10 16.47
N PRO A 123 -14.14 12.39 16.74
CA PRO A 123 -13.50 13.48 16.04
C PRO A 123 -11.98 13.56 16.26
N MET A 124 -11.50 13.04 17.39
CA MET A 124 -10.07 13.04 17.72
C MET A 124 -9.32 11.81 17.21
N LEU A 125 -10.00 10.69 16.94
CA LEU A 125 -9.34 9.44 16.52
C LEU A 125 -8.66 9.56 15.16
N ILE A 126 -9.27 10.25 14.21
CA ILE A 126 -8.71 10.45 12.88
C ILE A 126 -7.41 11.26 12.95
N PRO A 127 -7.36 12.46 13.57
CA PRO A 127 -6.12 13.23 13.62
C PRO A 127 -5.05 12.62 14.53
N VAL A 128 -5.43 11.98 15.64
CA VAL A 128 -4.47 11.50 16.64
C VAL A 128 -3.90 10.11 16.31
N ILE A 129 -4.67 9.23 15.71
CA ILE A 129 -4.26 7.85 15.42
C ILE A 129 -4.21 7.59 13.93
N GLY A 130 -5.26 7.94 13.19
CA GLY A 130 -5.35 7.65 11.77
C GLY A 130 -4.30 8.38 10.95
N PHE A 131 -4.07 9.68 11.21
CA PHE A 131 -3.08 10.47 10.48
C PHE A 131 -1.63 10.01 10.72
N PRO A 132 -1.14 9.82 11.96
CA PRO A 132 0.18 9.24 12.19
C PRO A 132 0.35 7.84 11.58
N ALA A 133 -0.65 6.98 11.69
CA ALA A 133 -0.61 5.65 11.08
C ALA A 133 -0.55 5.74 9.54
N ALA A 134 -1.30 6.67 8.93
CA ALA A 134 -1.25 6.92 7.49
C ALA A 134 0.14 7.38 7.04
N VAL A 135 0.76 8.29 7.78
CA VAL A 135 2.14 8.77 7.52
C VAL A 135 3.14 7.62 7.63
N LEU A 136 3.06 6.80 8.67
CA LEU A 136 3.95 5.64 8.85
C LEU A 136 3.79 4.62 7.72
N MET A 137 2.56 4.32 7.31
CA MET A 137 2.29 3.41 6.19
C MET A 137 2.80 3.98 4.85
N ALA A 138 2.63 5.28 4.62
CA ALA A 138 3.19 5.98 3.47
C ALA A 138 4.72 5.93 3.46
N LEU A 139 5.37 6.15 4.60
CA LEU A 139 6.83 6.06 4.75
C LEU A 139 7.32 4.63 4.50
N GLY A 140 6.67 3.62 5.07
CA GLY A 140 7.00 2.21 4.82
C GLY A 140 6.94 1.87 3.33
N ARG A 141 5.90 2.34 2.63
CA ARG A 141 5.76 2.14 1.19
C ARG A 141 6.80 2.92 0.37
N THR A 142 7.16 4.13 0.79
CA THR A 142 8.22 4.90 0.11
C THR A 142 9.61 4.28 0.32
N ALA A 143 9.90 3.76 1.49
CA ALA A 143 11.14 3.03 1.78
C ALA A 143 11.27 1.76 0.93
N ALA A 144 10.17 1.11 0.59
CA ALA A 144 10.15 -0.07 -0.27
C ALA A 144 10.29 0.24 -1.78
N ARG A 145 10.26 1.51 -2.21
CA ARG A 145 10.36 1.89 -3.64
C ARG A 145 11.55 1.28 -4.38
N PRO A 146 12.78 1.29 -3.85
CA PRO A 146 13.94 0.73 -4.56
C PRO A 146 13.84 -0.79 -4.75
N LEU A 147 12.97 -1.47 -4.01
CA LEU A 147 12.75 -2.92 -4.09
C LEU A 147 11.63 -3.31 -5.08
N VAL A 148 11.01 -2.33 -5.71
CA VAL A 148 9.92 -2.54 -6.69
C VAL A 148 10.52 -2.58 -8.09
N ARG A 149 10.17 -3.63 -8.85
CA ARG A 149 10.62 -3.81 -10.23
C ARG A 149 9.43 -3.75 -11.20
N THR A 150 9.63 -3.11 -12.33
CA THR A 150 8.71 -3.21 -13.46
C THR A 150 9.06 -4.46 -14.27
N VAL A 151 8.10 -5.35 -14.43
CA VAL A 151 8.26 -6.57 -15.23
C VAL A 151 7.32 -6.46 -16.42
N THR A 152 7.89 -6.51 -17.62
CA THR A 152 7.11 -6.70 -18.85
C THR A 152 7.03 -8.19 -19.09
N PRO A 153 5.84 -8.81 -19.11
CA PRO A 153 5.72 -10.23 -19.43
C PRO A 153 6.28 -10.46 -20.85
N GLU A 154 7.18 -11.40 -20.97
CA GLU A 154 7.70 -11.79 -22.28
C GLU A 154 6.56 -12.42 -23.08
N PRO A 155 6.34 -12.03 -24.37
CA PRO A 155 5.35 -12.70 -25.19
C PRO A 155 5.73 -14.17 -25.28
N SER A 156 4.80 -15.03 -24.87
CA SER A 156 5.00 -16.48 -25.00
C SER A 156 5.43 -16.78 -26.43
N ARG A 157 6.69 -17.20 -26.60
CA ARG A 157 7.17 -17.74 -27.85
C ARG A 157 6.25 -18.92 -28.17
N THR A 158 5.31 -18.72 -29.06
CA THR A 158 4.66 -19.84 -29.75
C THR A 158 5.76 -20.51 -30.52
N GLU A 159 6.26 -21.61 -29.97
CA GLU A 159 7.16 -22.52 -30.66
C GLU A 159 6.42 -23.00 -31.90
N PRO A 160 6.95 -22.81 -33.12
CA PRO A 160 6.31 -23.33 -34.32
C PRO A 160 6.38 -24.85 -34.25
N ALA A 161 5.20 -25.49 -34.35
CA ALA A 161 5.06 -26.92 -34.47
C ALA A 161 5.59 -27.41 -35.83
#